data_2bf2cc6d507102898f8afc075936aa3d
#
_entry.id   2bf2cc6d507102898f8afc075936aa3d
#
_cell.length_a   1.000
_cell.length_b   1.000
_cell.length_c   1.000
_cell.angle_alpha   90.00
_cell.angle_beta   90.00
_cell.angle_gamma   90.00
#
_symmetry.space_group_name_H-M   'P 1'
#
loop_
_entity.id
_entity.type
_entity.pdbx_description
1 polymer ?
#
loop_
_entity_poly.entity_id
_entity_poly.type
_entity_poly.pdbx_seq_one_letter_code
_entity_poly.pdbx_strand_id
1 'polypeptide(L)'
;MRMTRRALSRHLVGGIIAGFLCLCMADPLLFAAGPSSVPKEIQSFYEKKDYQKALDEIAKLDKDSSSVPDVRRIKIRSLLRLGNPKDALEEYDKLEATIKQDDLPLLREVAMGFIVVMMKDMREQMRGAAYTALKEIDSDEAVPFFEDGLSDGSGPVRALAVEGLGRSEAGRKSAKLRTALDDQAGLVKARVVKVLGRSNDPAVLPLVEAAAKDELNAVRIAAYASLIRLGRKDAWDRLRQAADAPNPEDRAEAIRAMAELNDQRGAPLMTDLLTYKQPSVRGAAVRGLGHLRRKEVREKIEALLQDPIPAVRESAAASLADMGAMESVPALTQALKDGTFTVRASAVAALLHLGQPFEVVAQTVRSLAQQNDTGARAAAAHALGKATKANSAGAISLLGSLLADPLPGPKIVAIRSLGHIGGRDILPALKEALHDQNEAVRTTAGGAVLHILQKTTAS
;
A
#
# COMPACT_ATOMS: atom_id res chain seq x y z
N MET A 1 -31.18 -20.86 34.55
CA MET A 1 -30.58 -21.72 33.50
C MET A 1 -29.83 -20.84 32.51
N ARG A 2 -28.55 -20.54 32.84
CA ARG A 2 -27.63 -19.75 32.02
C ARG A 2 -26.63 -20.71 31.40
N MET A 3 -26.76 -21.02 30.10
CA MET A 3 -25.75 -21.75 29.33
C MET A 3 -25.30 -20.94 28.11
N THR A 4 -24.14 -20.42 28.25
CA THR A 4 -23.00 -20.34 27.28
C THR A 4 -23.28 -19.91 25.84
N ARG A 5 -23.30 -18.61 25.62
CA ARG A 5 -23.13 -17.97 24.28
C ARG A 5 -21.67 -17.96 23.76
N ARG A 6 -20.70 -18.59 24.43
CA ARG A 6 -19.27 -18.55 24.07
C ARG A 6 -18.79 -19.66 23.13
N ALA A 7 -19.57 -20.72 22.94
CA ALA A 7 -19.15 -21.86 22.12
C ALA A 7 -19.48 -21.74 20.62
N LEU A 8 -20.51 -20.96 20.24
CA LEU A 8 -20.94 -20.85 18.83
C LEU A 8 -20.08 -19.91 17.96
N SER A 9 -19.35 -18.95 18.55
CA SER A 9 -18.57 -17.98 17.76
C SER A 9 -17.22 -18.52 17.25
N ARG A 10 -16.63 -19.52 17.92
CA ARG A 10 -15.32 -20.07 17.53
C ARG A 10 -15.39 -21.02 16.32
N HIS A 11 -16.47 -21.74 16.12
CA HIS A 11 -16.60 -22.69 15.00
C HIS A 11 -16.99 -22.02 13.68
N LEU A 12 -17.70 -20.89 13.70
CA LEU A 12 -18.06 -20.15 12.47
C LEU A 12 -16.89 -19.39 11.87
N VAL A 13 -15.99 -18.85 12.70
CA VAL A 13 -14.81 -18.10 12.25
C VAL A 13 -13.75 -19.02 11.63
N GLY A 14 -13.55 -20.22 12.18
CA GLY A 14 -12.57 -21.19 11.67
C GLY A 14 -12.92 -21.75 10.28
N GLY A 15 -14.21 -21.99 10.02
CA GLY A 15 -14.65 -22.55 8.74
C GLY A 15 -14.52 -21.59 7.54
N ILE A 16 -14.70 -20.30 7.76
CA ILE A 16 -14.65 -19.28 6.71
C ILE A 16 -13.20 -18.92 6.33
N ILE A 17 -12.30 -18.88 7.33
CA ILE A 17 -10.86 -18.62 7.10
C ILE A 17 -10.21 -19.76 6.32
N ALA A 18 -10.57 -21.01 6.63
CA ALA A 18 -10.03 -22.19 5.93
C ALA A 18 -10.43 -22.24 4.44
N GLY A 19 -11.65 -21.78 4.10
CA GLY A 19 -12.11 -21.72 2.71
C GLY A 19 -11.39 -20.67 1.88
N PHE A 20 -11.02 -19.55 2.48
CA PHE A 20 -10.44 -18.40 1.78
C PHE A 20 -8.94 -18.55 1.49
N LEU A 21 -8.18 -19.07 2.45
CA LEU A 21 -6.76 -19.39 2.25
C LEU A 21 -6.54 -20.50 1.21
N CYS A 22 -7.58 -21.30 0.92
CA CYS A 22 -7.51 -22.41 -0.02
C CYS A 22 -7.52 -21.96 -1.50
N LEU A 23 -8.04 -20.76 -1.81
CA LEU A 23 -8.17 -20.31 -3.21
C LEU A 23 -6.89 -19.69 -3.80
N CYS A 24 -5.99 -19.19 -2.98
CA CYS A 24 -4.86 -18.37 -3.45
C CYS A 24 -3.48 -18.91 -3.13
N MET A 25 -3.36 -19.95 -2.30
CA MET A 25 -2.11 -20.66 -2.14
C MET A 25 -2.24 -21.96 -2.96
N ALA A 26 -1.80 -21.93 -4.21
CA ALA A 26 -1.51 -23.16 -4.93
C ALA A 26 -0.60 -23.98 -4.01
N ASP A 27 -1.05 -25.16 -3.58
CA ASP A 27 -0.19 -26.09 -2.84
C ASP A 27 0.96 -26.50 -3.77
N PRO A 28 2.16 -25.97 -3.63
CA PRO A 28 3.29 -26.53 -4.32
C PRO A 28 3.70 -27.77 -3.52
N LEU A 29 2.82 -28.78 -3.47
CA LEU A 29 3.18 -30.13 -3.08
C LEU A 29 4.00 -30.77 -4.22
N LEU A 30 5.05 -30.08 -4.64
CA LEU A 30 6.19 -30.70 -5.27
C LEU A 30 7.18 -31.07 -4.14
N PHE A 31 6.80 -32.08 -3.34
CA PHE A 31 7.82 -32.90 -2.72
C PHE A 31 8.68 -33.47 -3.86
N ALA A 32 9.93 -33.03 -3.92
CA ALA A 32 10.92 -33.75 -4.69
C ALA A 32 10.76 -35.24 -4.35
N ALA A 33 10.69 -36.11 -5.34
CA ALA A 33 10.38 -37.53 -5.23
C ALA A 33 11.46 -38.27 -4.40
N GLY A 34 11.38 -38.10 -3.07
CA GLY A 34 12.11 -38.85 -2.06
C GLY A 34 11.14 -39.40 -1.03
N PRO A 35 11.48 -40.40 -0.23
CA PRO A 35 10.60 -40.90 0.81
C PRO A 35 10.27 -39.74 1.76
N SER A 36 8.97 -39.43 1.89
CA SER A 36 8.46 -38.35 2.75
C SER A 36 8.94 -38.60 4.19
N SER A 37 9.66 -37.62 4.75
CA SER A 37 10.08 -37.61 6.16
C SER A 37 8.91 -37.35 7.12
N VAL A 38 7.72 -37.11 6.57
CA VAL A 38 6.50 -36.84 7.31
C VAL A 38 5.71 -38.11 7.55
N PRO A 39 5.25 -38.41 8.78
CA PRO A 39 4.35 -39.50 9.06
C PRO A 39 3.07 -39.43 8.19
N LYS A 40 2.68 -40.59 7.61
CA LYS A 40 1.58 -40.70 6.64
C LYS A 40 0.25 -40.15 7.20
N GLU A 41 0.00 -40.32 8.48
CA GLU A 41 -1.21 -39.84 9.15
C GLU A 41 -1.27 -38.32 9.13
N ILE A 42 -0.18 -37.63 9.47
CA ILE A 42 -0.09 -36.17 9.47
C ILE A 42 -0.32 -35.64 8.06
N GLN A 43 0.35 -36.22 7.06
CA GLN A 43 0.18 -35.83 5.67
C GLN A 43 -1.27 -36.04 5.20
N SER A 44 -1.89 -37.18 5.55
CA SER A 44 -3.28 -37.48 5.20
C SER A 44 -4.28 -36.48 5.80
N PHE A 45 -4.09 -36.06 7.07
CA PHE A 45 -4.95 -35.04 7.67
C PHE A 45 -4.76 -33.66 6.99
N TYR A 46 -3.52 -33.29 6.70
CA TYR A 46 -3.23 -32.04 5.99
C TYR A 46 -3.86 -32.01 4.59
N GLU A 47 -3.71 -33.07 3.80
CA GLU A 47 -4.31 -33.19 2.46
C GLU A 47 -5.85 -33.15 2.48
N LYS A 48 -6.45 -33.75 3.52
CA LYS A 48 -7.91 -33.68 3.77
C LYS A 48 -8.36 -32.33 4.35
N LYS A 49 -7.44 -31.37 4.51
CA LYS A 49 -7.70 -30.04 5.09
C LYS A 49 -8.16 -30.08 6.55
N ASP A 50 -7.94 -31.18 7.27
CA ASP A 50 -8.19 -31.30 8.68
C ASP A 50 -6.96 -30.83 9.48
N TYR A 51 -6.69 -29.53 9.38
CA TYR A 51 -5.47 -28.91 9.89
C TYR A 51 -5.33 -29.04 11.41
N GLN A 52 -6.45 -29.05 12.13
CA GLN A 52 -6.41 -29.22 13.58
C GLN A 52 -5.90 -30.64 13.93
N LYS A 53 -6.44 -31.69 13.30
CA LYS A 53 -5.95 -33.04 13.54
C LYS A 53 -4.49 -33.23 13.10
N ALA A 54 -4.07 -32.59 12.02
CA ALA A 54 -2.66 -32.60 11.64
C ALA A 54 -1.78 -32.03 12.76
N LEU A 55 -2.18 -30.93 13.40
CA LEU A 55 -1.48 -30.35 14.56
C LEU A 55 -1.54 -31.26 15.79
N ASP A 56 -2.67 -31.88 16.06
CA ASP A 56 -2.85 -32.80 17.19
C ASP A 56 -1.94 -34.04 17.05
N GLU A 57 -1.76 -34.57 15.83
CA GLU A 57 -0.83 -35.67 15.57
C GLU A 57 0.64 -35.22 15.67
N ILE A 58 0.97 -34.02 15.15
CA ILE A 58 2.33 -33.46 15.32
C ILE A 58 2.67 -33.28 16.81
N ALA A 59 1.70 -32.90 17.64
CA ALA A 59 1.90 -32.71 19.07
C ALA A 59 2.20 -34.02 19.84
N LYS A 60 1.86 -35.18 19.27
CA LYS A 60 2.16 -36.50 19.83
C LYS A 60 3.57 -36.98 19.53
N LEU A 61 4.25 -36.38 18.55
CA LEU A 61 5.61 -36.76 18.17
C LEU A 61 6.60 -36.38 19.28
N ASP A 62 7.67 -37.17 19.39
CA ASP A 62 8.83 -36.79 20.20
C ASP A 62 9.50 -35.52 19.65
N LYS A 63 10.42 -34.97 20.44
CA LYS A 63 11.12 -33.74 20.11
C LYS A 63 11.91 -33.81 18.79
N ASP A 64 12.53 -34.94 18.53
CA ASP A 64 13.38 -35.14 17.36
C ASP A 64 12.50 -35.24 16.10
N SER A 65 11.47 -36.07 16.13
CA SER A 65 10.51 -36.25 15.03
C SER A 65 9.73 -34.97 14.70
N SER A 66 9.32 -34.22 15.72
CA SER A 66 8.61 -32.93 15.54
C SER A 66 9.51 -31.83 15.01
N SER A 67 10.85 -31.98 15.13
CA SER A 67 11.85 -31.03 14.65
C SER A 67 12.25 -31.23 13.19
N VAL A 68 11.80 -32.31 12.57
CA VAL A 68 12.06 -32.59 11.14
C VAL A 68 11.54 -31.42 10.28
N PRO A 69 12.34 -30.85 9.38
CA PRO A 69 11.95 -29.65 8.61
C PRO A 69 10.61 -29.79 7.88
N ASP A 70 10.31 -30.94 7.27
CA ASP A 70 9.06 -31.14 6.53
C ASP A 70 7.83 -31.21 7.45
N VAL A 71 7.97 -31.84 8.61
CA VAL A 71 6.90 -31.85 9.65
C VAL A 71 6.63 -30.42 10.12
N ARG A 72 7.69 -29.65 10.33
CA ARG A 72 7.57 -28.25 10.76
C ARG A 72 6.94 -27.37 9.70
N ARG A 73 7.23 -27.58 8.40
CA ARG A 73 6.54 -26.90 7.29
C ARG A 73 5.04 -27.17 7.29
N ILE A 74 4.63 -28.43 7.51
CA ILE A 74 3.20 -28.77 7.64
C ILE A 74 2.58 -28.09 8.85
N LYS A 75 3.29 -28.07 9.99
CA LYS A 75 2.84 -27.37 11.19
C LYS A 75 2.57 -25.89 10.92
N ILE A 76 3.53 -25.19 10.33
CA ILE A 76 3.44 -23.77 9.98
C ILE A 76 2.23 -23.53 9.06
N ARG A 77 2.10 -24.30 7.98
CA ARG A 77 0.97 -24.15 7.07
C ARG A 77 -0.36 -24.45 7.72
N SER A 78 -0.45 -25.49 8.57
CA SER A 78 -1.66 -25.79 9.33
C SER A 78 -2.07 -24.64 10.24
N LEU A 79 -1.12 -24.04 10.96
CA LEU A 79 -1.35 -22.86 11.79
C LEU A 79 -1.86 -21.66 10.98
N LEU A 80 -1.27 -21.41 9.82
CA LEU A 80 -1.72 -20.34 8.90
C LEU A 80 -3.15 -20.57 8.43
N ARG A 81 -3.51 -21.82 8.05
CA ARG A 81 -4.87 -22.19 7.62
C ARG A 81 -5.90 -22.05 8.73
N LEU A 82 -5.48 -22.17 9.98
CA LEU A 82 -6.32 -21.95 11.17
C LEU A 82 -6.33 -20.50 11.65
N GLY A 83 -5.65 -19.58 10.95
CA GLY A 83 -5.63 -18.15 11.29
C GLY A 83 -4.68 -17.78 12.43
N ASN A 84 -3.65 -18.57 12.68
CA ASN A 84 -2.68 -18.38 13.77
C ASN A 84 -1.29 -17.99 13.22
N PRO A 85 -1.13 -16.80 12.58
CA PRO A 85 0.14 -16.41 11.97
C PRO A 85 1.27 -16.16 12.98
N LYS A 86 0.97 -15.84 14.23
CA LYS A 86 1.99 -15.67 15.28
C LYS A 86 2.66 -17.00 15.61
N ASP A 87 1.86 -18.02 15.90
CA ASP A 87 2.39 -19.35 16.23
C ASP A 87 3.12 -19.94 15.00
N ALA A 88 2.63 -19.64 13.79
CA ALA A 88 3.29 -20.01 12.55
C ALA A 88 4.66 -19.35 12.39
N LEU A 89 4.79 -18.06 12.77
CA LEU A 89 6.07 -17.33 12.75
C LEU A 89 7.06 -17.95 13.75
N GLU A 90 6.63 -18.23 14.98
CA GLU A 90 7.47 -18.88 15.99
C GLU A 90 8.01 -20.25 15.50
N GLU A 91 7.19 -21.04 14.81
CA GLU A 91 7.64 -22.29 14.21
C GLU A 91 8.55 -22.07 12.98
N TYR A 92 8.33 -20.96 12.24
CA TYR A 92 9.23 -20.58 11.14
C TYR A 92 10.63 -20.23 11.66
N ASP A 93 10.75 -19.49 12.76
CA ASP A 93 12.04 -19.14 13.36
C ASP A 93 12.81 -20.41 13.80
N LYS A 94 12.09 -21.40 14.37
CA LYS A 94 12.69 -22.68 14.73
C LYS A 94 13.11 -23.49 13.49
N LEU A 95 12.37 -23.39 12.39
CA LEU A 95 12.74 -24.01 11.13
C LEU A 95 14.01 -23.37 10.57
N GLU A 96 14.03 -22.03 10.49
CA GLU A 96 15.19 -21.27 10.01
C GLU A 96 16.45 -21.59 10.80
N ALA A 97 16.35 -21.63 12.14
CA ALA A 97 17.46 -22.01 13.02
C ALA A 97 17.96 -23.46 12.75
N THR A 98 17.06 -24.35 12.32
CA THR A 98 17.40 -25.75 12.01
C THR A 98 18.09 -25.88 10.66
N ILE A 99 17.53 -25.24 9.61
CA ILE A 99 18.05 -25.34 8.23
C ILE A 99 19.15 -24.31 7.92
N LYS A 100 19.37 -23.36 8.84
CA LYS A 100 20.37 -22.26 8.78
C LYS A 100 20.26 -21.39 7.53
N GLN A 101 19.07 -21.24 7.02
CA GLN A 101 18.76 -20.37 5.88
C GLN A 101 17.26 -20.02 5.88
N ASP A 102 16.89 -18.92 5.18
CA ASP A 102 15.49 -18.59 4.95
C ASP A 102 14.81 -19.58 4.00
N ASP A 103 13.63 -20.06 4.38
CA ASP A 103 12.67 -20.68 3.47
C ASP A 103 11.77 -19.56 2.90
N LEU A 104 12.25 -18.86 1.86
CA LEU A 104 11.59 -17.68 1.32
C LEU A 104 10.15 -17.93 0.85
N PRO A 105 9.81 -19.06 0.19
CA PRO A 105 8.42 -19.37 -0.13
C PRO A 105 7.54 -19.47 1.12
N LEU A 106 8.02 -20.12 2.17
CA LEU A 106 7.28 -20.25 3.41
C LEU A 106 7.19 -18.95 4.18
N LEU A 107 8.25 -18.12 4.17
CA LEU A 107 8.22 -16.76 4.75
C LEU A 107 7.15 -15.91 4.06
N ARG A 108 7.00 -16.04 2.74
CA ARG A 108 5.93 -15.40 1.98
C ARG A 108 4.55 -15.83 2.48
N GLU A 109 4.34 -17.12 2.73
CA GLU A 109 3.08 -17.65 3.28
C GLU A 109 2.80 -17.07 4.69
N VAL A 110 3.82 -17.03 5.55
CA VAL A 110 3.71 -16.46 6.90
C VAL A 110 3.36 -14.97 6.86
N ALA A 111 4.05 -14.19 6.03
CA ALA A 111 3.80 -12.76 5.85
C ALA A 111 2.36 -12.50 5.37
N MET A 112 1.87 -13.28 4.40
CA MET A 112 0.49 -13.22 3.92
C MET A 112 -0.51 -13.56 5.03
N GLY A 113 -0.19 -14.50 5.91
CA GLY A 113 -1.05 -14.89 7.04
C GLY A 113 -1.40 -13.71 7.94
N PHE A 114 -0.43 -12.83 8.25
CA PHE A 114 -0.68 -11.62 9.05
C PHE A 114 -1.65 -10.64 8.36
N ILE A 115 -1.63 -10.58 7.04
CA ILE A 115 -2.53 -9.70 6.27
C ILE A 115 -3.94 -10.29 6.24
N VAL A 116 -4.06 -11.57 5.89
CA VAL A 116 -5.37 -12.23 5.69
C VAL A 116 -6.21 -12.25 6.96
N VAL A 117 -5.59 -12.47 8.12
CA VAL A 117 -6.30 -12.43 9.41
C VAL A 117 -6.89 -11.05 9.68
N MET A 118 -6.17 -9.99 9.37
CA MET A 118 -6.63 -8.61 9.60
C MET A 118 -7.70 -8.16 8.60
N MET A 119 -7.86 -8.80 7.46
CA MET A 119 -8.94 -8.51 6.51
C MET A 119 -10.33 -8.84 7.07
N LYS A 120 -10.41 -9.67 8.10
CA LYS A 120 -11.66 -10.07 8.79
C LYS A 120 -11.79 -9.46 10.18
N ASP A 121 -10.93 -8.53 10.56
CA ASP A 121 -10.98 -7.85 11.85
C ASP A 121 -12.26 -7.01 11.98
N MET A 122 -12.81 -6.92 13.18
CA MET A 122 -14.01 -6.10 13.44
C MET A 122 -13.72 -4.60 13.27
N ARG A 123 -12.48 -4.17 13.51
CA ARG A 123 -12.05 -2.77 13.43
C ARG A 123 -11.75 -2.39 11.97
N GLU A 124 -12.42 -1.38 11.47
CA GLU A 124 -12.22 -0.85 10.12
C GLU A 124 -10.75 -0.51 9.83
N GLN A 125 -10.06 0.12 10.80
CA GLN A 125 -8.66 0.52 10.65
C GLN A 125 -7.74 -0.68 10.38
N MET A 126 -8.00 -1.83 11.02
CA MET A 126 -7.23 -3.06 10.81
C MET A 126 -7.47 -3.64 9.42
N ARG A 127 -8.74 -3.68 8.97
CA ARG A 127 -9.06 -4.09 7.61
C ARG A 127 -8.42 -3.16 6.58
N GLY A 128 -8.49 -1.83 6.80
CA GLY A 128 -7.81 -0.84 5.97
C GLY A 128 -6.30 -1.04 5.89
N ALA A 129 -5.65 -1.35 7.02
CA ALA A 129 -4.22 -1.68 7.06
C ALA A 129 -3.91 -2.95 6.26
N ALA A 130 -4.76 -3.99 6.36
CA ALA A 130 -4.61 -5.24 5.62
C ALA A 130 -4.70 -5.02 4.09
N TYR A 131 -5.74 -4.32 3.63
CA TYR A 131 -5.87 -4.00 2.19
C TYR A 131 -4.75 -3.08 1.69
N THR A 132 -4.25 -2.18 2.53
CA THR A 132 -3.09 -1.34 2.20
C THR A 132 -1.81 -2.19 2.07
N ALA A 133 -1.59 -3.13 3.00
CA ALA A 133 -0.45 -4.07 2.91
C ALA A 133 -0.58 -5.02 1.71
N LEU A 134 -1.79 -5.49 1.40
CA LEU A 134 -2.04 -6.34 0.24
C LEU A 134 -1.72 -5.64 -1.09
N LYS A 135 -1.90 -4.31 -1.18
CA LYS A 135 -1.53 -3.54 -2.37
C LYS A 135 -0.02 -3.52 -2.67
N GLU A 136 0.82 -3.93 -1.72
CA GLU A 136 2.26 -4.10 -1.98
C GLU A 136 2.56 -5.33 -2.88
N ILE A 137 1.55 -6.18 -3.14
CA ILE A 137 1.66 -7.33 -4.03
C ILE A 137 1.15 -6.93 -5.41
N ASP A 138 2.05 -6.79 -6.38
CA ASP A 138 1.72 -6.55 -7.79
C ASP A 138 1.54 -7.90 -8.52
N SER A 139 0.50 -8.66 -8.13
CA SER A 139 0.22 -9.98 -8.68
C SER A 139 -1.27 -10.25 -8.76
N ASP A 140 -1.70 -11.00 -9.77
CA ASP A 140 -3.08 -11.46 -9.93
C ASP A 140 -3.55 -12.35 -8.77
N GLU A 141 -2.62 -12.92 -7.98
CA GLU A 141 -2.94 -13.67 -6.75
C GLU A 141 -3.71 -12.83 -5.72
N ALA A 142 -3.53 -11.52 -5.72
CA ALA A 142 -4.23 -10.62 -4.81
C ALA A 142 -5.67 -10.30 -5.26
N VAL A 143 -6.02 -10.57 -6.51
CA VAL A 143 -7.34 -10.21 -7.10
C VAL A 143 -8.50 -10.78 -6.30
N PRO A 144 -8.56 -12.08 -5.94
CA PRO A 144 -9.68 -12.63 -5.18
C PRO A 144 -9.89 -11.96 -3.82
N PHE A 145 -8.82 -11.54 -3.16
CA PHE A 145 -8.91 -10.82 -1.89
C PHE A 145 -9.49 -9.42 -2.07
N PHE A 146 -9.08 -8.71 -3.11
CA PHE A 146 -9.66 -7.41 -3.42
C PHE A 146 -11.12 -7.53 -3.86
N GLU A 147 -11.50 -8.57 -4.60
CA GLU A 147 -12.89 -8.84 -4.95
C GLU A 147 -13.77 -9.07 -3.72
N ASP A 148 -13.27 -9.79 -2.71
CA ASP A 148 -13.97 -9.97 -1.44
C ASP A 148 -14.13 -8.63 -0.70
N GLY A 149 -13.10 -7.80 -0.74
CA GLY A 149 -13.08 -6.47 -0.14
C GLY A 149 -14.12 -5.50 -0.72
N LEU A 150 -14.64 -5.73 -1.91
CA LEU A 150 -15.74 -4.94 -2.49
C LEU A 150 -17.05 -5.08 -1.69
N SER A 151 -17.18 -6.11 -0.88
CA SER A 151 -18.35 -6.35 -0.02
C SER A 151 -18.15 -5.88 1.44
N ASP A 152 -17.05 -5.17 1.75
CA ASP A 152 -16.79 -4.68 3.10
C ASP A 152 -17.86 -3.67 3.54
N GLY A 153 -18.23 -3.69 4.82
CA GLY A 153 -19.18 -2.74 5.40
C GLY A 153 -18.73 -1.27 5.32
N SER A 154 -17.41 -1.03 5.26
CA SER A 154 -16.80 0.30 5.21
C SER A 154 -16.54 0.75 3.77
N GLY A 155 -17.10 1.90 3.38
CA GLY A 155 -16.84 2.52 2.08
C GLY A 155 -15.35 2.79 1.81
N PRO A 156 -14.57 3.35 2.76
CA PRO A 156 -13.12 3.48 2.64
C PRO A 156 -12.40 2.16 2.35
N VAL A 157 -12.77 1.08 3.02
CA VAL A 157 -12.17 -0.25 2.78
C VAL A 157 -12.53 -0.77 1.39
N ARG A 158 -13.79 -0.65 0.96
CA ARG A 158 -14.19 -0.99 -0.43
C ARG A 158 -13.40 -0.18 -1.46
N ALA A 159 -13.16 1.12 -1.20
CA ALA A 159 -12.34 1.96 -2.08
C ALA A 159 -10.89 1.47 -2.19
N LEU A 160 -10.29 1.00 -1.08
CA LEU A 160 -8.95 0.36 -1.09
C LEU A 160 -8.95 -0.93 -1.92
N ALA A 161 -10.01 -1.72 -1.82
CA ALA A 161 -10.17 -2.93 -2.64
C ALA A 161 -10.24 -2.61 -4.13
N VAL A 162 -11.03 -1.59 -4.52
CA VAL A 162 -11.08 -1.08 -5.90
C VAL A 162 -9.69 -0.63 -6.38
N GLU A 163 -8.95 0.11 -5.56
CA GLU A 163 -7.57 0.52 -5.91
C GLU A 163 -6.66 -0.68 -6.14
N GLY A 164 -6.79 -1.71 -5.30
CA GLY A 164 -6.04 -2.95 -5.44
C GLY A 164 -6.35 -3.66 -6.76
N LEU A 165 -7.63 -3.81 -7.12
CA LEU A 165 -8.04 -4.37 -8.42
C LEU A 165 -7.47 -3.56 -9.60
N GLY A 166 -7.35 -2.24 -9.44
CA GLY A 166 -6.76 -1.37 -10.47
C GLY A 166 -5.28 -1.63 -10.78
N ARG A 167 -4.56 -2.36 -9.92
CA ARG A 167 -3.11 -2.59 -10.07
C ARG A 167 -2.78 -3.67 -11.10
N SER A 168 -3.64 -4.67 -11.29
CA SER A 168 -3.41 -5.75 -12.25
C SER A 168 -4.40 -5.71 -13.42
N GLU A 169 -4.04 -6.35 -14.54
CA GLU A 169 -4.95 -6.43 -15.68
C GLU A 169 -6.16 -7.31 -15.37
N ALA A 170 -5.96 -8.44 -14.70
CA ALA A 170 -7.04 -9.31 -14.27
C ALA A 170 -8.02 -8.59 -13.34
N GLY A 171 -7.50 -7.81 -12.38
CA GLY A 171 -8.33 -7.02 -11.48
C GLY A 171 -9.17 -5.96 -12.20
N ARG A 172 -8.59 -5.24 -13.19
CA ARG A 172 -9.35 -4.26 -14.00
C ARG A 172 -10.45 -4.90 -14.85
N LYS A 173 -10.32 -6.19 -15.18
CA LYS A 173 -11.32 -6.96 -15.94
C LYS A 173 -12.34 -7.68 -15.05
N SER A 174 -12.21 -7.61 -13.73
CA SER A 174 -13.13 -8.27 -12.80
C SER A 174 -14.59 -7.85 -13.03
N ALA A 175 -15.48 -8.84 -13.10
CA ALA A 175 -16.93 -8.59 -13.19
C ALA A 175 -17.46 -7.93 -11.93
N LYS A 176 -16.93 -8.30 -10.74
CA LYS A 176 -17.33 -7.69 -9.46
C LYS A 176 -16.95 -6.21 -9.38
N LEU A 177 -15.83 -5.80 -10.01
CA LEU A 177 -15.46 -4.39 -10.08
C LEU A 177 -16.54 -3.57 -10.83
N ARG A 178 -17.13 -4.13 -11.89
CA ARG A 178 -18.18 -3.43 -12.65
C ARG A 178 -19.45 -3.24 -11.84
N THR A 179 -19.86 -4.23 -11.04
CA THR A 179 -21.04 -4.12 -10.17
C THR A 179 -20.85 -3.07 -9.07
N ALA A 180 -19.61 -2.76 -8.68
CA ALA A 180 -19.31 -1.72 -7.69
C ALA A 180 -19.53 -0.28 -8.21
N LEU A 181 -19.94 -0.08 -9.48
CA LEU A 181 -20.45 1.20 -9.97
C LEU A 181 -21.76 1.63 -9.27
N ASP A 182 -22.53 0.67 -8.77
CA ASP A 182 -23.78 0.90 -8.04
C ASP A 182 -23.56 1.07 -6.51
N ASP A 183 -22.30 1.26 -6.07
CA ASP A 183 -22.00 1.43 -4.65
C ASP A 183 -22.67 2.68 -4.09
N GLN A 184 -23.19 2.55 -2.86
CA GLN A 184 -23.81 3.69 -2.14
C GLN A 184 -22.83 4.83 -1.82
N ALA A 185 -21.52 4.55 -1.76
CA ALA A 185 -20.49 5.54 -1.46
C ALA A 185 -19.91 6.13 -2.76
N GLY A 186 -20.08 7.43 -2.96
CA GLY A 186 -19.55 8.14 -4.12
C GLY A 186 -18.04 8.00 -4.31
N LEU A 187 -17.29 7.88 -3.18
CA LEU A 187 -15.86 7.59 -3.22
C LEU A 187 -15.56 6.27 -3.94
N VAL A 188 -16.34 5.21 -3.66
CA VAL A 188 -16.17 3.89 -4.29
C VAL A 188 -16.49 4.00 -5.78
N LYS A 189 -17.66 4.57 -6.12
CA LYS A 189 -18.06 4.79 -7.53
C LYS A 189 -16.98 5.52 -8.33
N ALA A 190 -16.48 6.64 -7.80
CA ALA A 190 -15.43 7.42 -8.47
C ALA A 190 -14.14 6.63 -8.67
N ARG A 191 -13.74 5.79 -7.69
CA ARG A 191 -12.57 4.89 -7.81
C ARG A 191 -12.80 3.81 -8.87
N VAL A 192 -13.98 3.18 -8.90
CA VAL A 192 -14.34 2.19 -9.92
C VAL A 192 -14.23 2.80 -11.31
N VAL A 193 -14.81 3.96 -11.52
CA VAL A 193 -14.77 4.69 -12.80
C VAL A 193 -13.32 4.96 -13.23
N LYS A 194 -12.46 5.42 -12.31
CA LYS A 194 -11.02 5.65 -12.57
C LYS A 194 -10.31 4.35 -12.98
N VAL A 195 -10.62 3.23 -12.35
CA VAL A 195 -10.01 1.92 -12.66
C VAL A 195 -10.49 1.40 -14.01
N LEU A 196 -11.80 1.47 -14.29
CA LEU A 196 -12.38 1.09 -15.57
C LEU A 196 -11.81 1.89 -16.74
N GLY A 197 -11.56 3.20 -16.55
CA GLY A 197 -10.94 4.05 -17.56
C GLY A 197 -9.48 3.69 -17.88
N ARG A 198 -8.85 2.82 -17.08
CA ARG A 198 -7.50 2.26 -17.33
C ARG A 198 -7.54 0.84 -17.90
N SER A 199 -8.74 0.27 -18.06
CA SER A 199 -8.88 -1.03 -18.72
C SER A 199 -8.80 -0.86 -20.23
N ASN A 200 -8.21 -1.83 -20.92
CA ASN A 200 -8.20 -1.87 -22.38
C ASN A 200 -9.45 -2.60 -22.94
N ASP A 201 -10.57 -2.57 -22.18
CA ASP A 201 -11.80 -3.27 -22.54
C ASP A 201 -12.85 -2.28 -23.11
N PRO A 202 -13.20 -2.39 -24.40
CA PRO A 202 -14.21 -1.52 -24.99
C PRO A 202 -15.59 -1.63 -24.33
N ALA A 203 -15.90 -2.75 -23.69
CA ALA A 203 -17.19 -2.99 -23.03
C ALA A 203 -17.42 -2.07 -21.82
N VAL A 204 -16.39 -1.39 -21.31
CA VAL A 204 -16.54 -0.45 -20.18
C VAL A 204 -17.02 0.93 -20.64
N LEU A 205 -16.93 1.27 -21.93
CA LEU A 205 -17.27 2.60 -22.44
C LEU A 205 -18.71 3.02 -22.10
N PRO A 206 -19.76 2.22 -22.33
CA PRO A 206 -21.12 2.59 -21.95
C PRO A 206 -21.29 2.81 -20.44
N LEU A 207 -20.58 2.04 -19.61
CA LEU A 207 -20.61 2.19 -18.16
C LEU A 207 -20.01 3.52 -17.71
N VAL A 208 -18.89 3.92 -18.30
CA VAL A 208 -18.23 5.21 -18.01
C VAL A 208 -19.07 6.38 -18.57
N GLU A 209 -19.73 6.22 -19.72
CA GLU A 209 -20.66 7.22 -20.26
C GLU A 209 -21.88 7.42 -19.35
N ALA A 210 -22.40 6.36 -18.73
CA ALA A 210 -23.45 6.45 -17.72
C ALA A 210 -22.96 7.20 -16.47
N ALA A 211 -21.76 6.88 -15.97
CA ALA A 211 -21.15 7.55 -14.83
C ALA A 211 -20.88 9.05 -15.07
N ALA A 212 -20.74 9.48 -16.33
CA ALA A 212 -20.62 10.90 -16.68
C ALA A 212 -21.92 11.71 -16.44
N LYS A 213 -23.02 11.02 -16.09
CA LYS A 213 -24.31 11.62 -15.72
C LYS A 213 -24.68 11.42 -14.25
N ASP A 214 -23.76 10.88 -13.42
CA ASP A 214 -23.97 10.65 -11.98
C ASP A 214 -24.31 11.95 -11.26
N GLU A 215 -25.08 11.88 -10.18
CA GLU A 215 -25.46 13.02 -9.36
C GLU A 215 -24.25 13.69 -8.69
N LEU A 216 -23.20 12.90 -8.37
CA LEU A 216 -22.02 13.35 -7.66
C LEU A 216 -20.95 13.90 -8.62
N ASN A 217 -20.53 15.14 -8.37
CA ASN A 217 -19.48 15.81 -9.16
C ASN A 217 -18.19 14.96 -9.24
N ALA A 218 -17.76 14.38 -8.13
CA ALA A 218 -16.54 13.55 -8.10
C ALA A 218 -16.61 12.35 -9.04
N VAL A 219 -17.80 11.72 -9.18
CA VAL A 219 -18.01 10.60 -10.10
C VAL A 219 -18.00 11.10 -11.54
N ARG A 220 -18.68 12.21 -11.85
CA ARG A 220 -18.66 12.81 -13.20
C ARG A 220 -17.27 13.22 -13.63
N ILE A 221 -16.49 13.87 -12.74
CA ILE A 221 -15.10 14.28 -13.02
C ILE A 221 -14.23 13.05 -13.33
N ALA A 222 -14.34 12.00 -12.51
CA ALA A 222 -13.65 10.74 -12.77
C ALA A 222 -14.05 10.12 -14.12
N ALA A 223 -15.34 10.21 -14.48
CA ALA A 223 -15.87 9.71 -15.75
C ALA A 223 -15.34 10.51 -16.95
N TYR A 224 -15.29 11.83 -16.88
CA TYR A 224 -14.73 12.65 -17.98
C TYR A 224 -13.26 12.30 -18.24
N ALA A 225 -12.45 12.18 -17.18
CA ALA A 225 -11.06 11.76 -17.32
C ALA A 225 -10.93 10.34 -17.90
N SER A 226 -11.79 9.42 -17.47
CA SER A 226 -11.81 8.04 -17.97
C SER A 226 -12.25 7.96 -19.43
N LEU A 227 -13.26 8.74 -19.84
CA LEU A 227 -13.70 8.86 -21.23
C LEU A 227 -12.57 9.36 -22.15
N ILE A 228 -11.78 10.35 -21.69
CA ILE A 228 -10.64 10.84 -22.45
C ILE A 228 -9.60 9.71 -22.65
N ARG A 229 -9.32 8.92 -21.62
CA ARG A 229 -8.41 7.74 -21.75
C ARG A 229 -8.95 6.70 -22.72
N LEU A 230 -10.27 6.53 -22.76
CA LEU A 230 -10.95 5.61 -23.67
C LEU A 230 -11.14 6.20 -25.09
N GLY A 231 -10.52 7.35 -25.40
CA GLY A 231 -10.52 7.93 -26.73
C GLY A 231 -11.63 8.95 -27.02
N ARG A 232 -12.50 9.26 -26.06
CA ARG A 232 -13.59 10.25 -26.21
C ARG A 232 -13.05 11.66 -25.99
N LYS A 233 -12.57 12.28 -27.08
CA LYS A 233 -11.95 13.61 -27.04
C LYS A 233 -12.92 14.72 -26.62
N ASP A 234 -14.21 14.58 -26.90
CA ASP A 234 -15.28 15.50 -26.52
C ASP A 234 -15.46 15.64 -25.01
N ALA A 235 -15.00 14.66 -24.21
CA ALA A 235 -15.05 14.74 -22.75
C ALA A 235 -14.04 15.77 -22.16
N TRP A 236 -13.07 16.23 -22.95
CA TRP A 236 -12.09 17.24 -22.50
C TRP A 236 -12.77 18.57 -22.11
N ASP A 237 -13.71 19.04 -22.92
CA ASP A 237 -14.38 20.32 -22.65
C ASP A 237 -15.21 20.26 -21.35
N ARG A 238 -15.82 19.09 -21.08
CA ARG A 238 -16.55 18.86 -19.81
C ARG A 238 -15.61 18.84 -18.61
N LEU A 239 -14.44 18.18 -18.74
CA LEU A 239 -13.43 18.16 -17.68
C LEU A 239 -12.85 19.58 -17.46
N ARG A 240 -12.65 20.33 -18.55
CA ARG A 240 -12.20 21.73 -18.49
C ARG A 240 -13.22 22.62 -17.79
N GLN A 241 -14.51 22.45 -18.11
CA GLN A 241 -15.60 23.16 -17.43
C GLN A 241 -15.68 22.82 -15.94
N ALA A 242 -15.46 21.55 -15.55
CA ALA A 242 -15.41 21.15 -14.14
C ALA A 242 -14.26 21.84 -13.38
N ALA A 243 -13.17 22.18 -14.06
CA ALA A 243 -12.06 22.95 -13.47
C ALA A 243 -12.39 24.43 -13.26
N ASP A 244 -13.53 24.91 -13.74
CA ASP A 244 -14.08 26.26 -13.47
C ASP A 244 -15.25 26.21 -12.47
N ALA A 245 -15.52 25.05 -11.85
CA ALA A 245 -16.60 24.89 -10.87
C ALA A 245 -16.53 25.93 -9.74
N PRO A 246 -17.68 26.44 -9.26
CA PRO A 246 -17.70 27.37 -8.12
C PRO A 246 -17.13 26.77 -6.84
N ASN A 247 -17.37 25.47 -6.61
CA ASN A 247 -16.84 24.75 -5.46
C ASN A 247 -15.33 24.51 -5.65
N PRO A 248 -14.46 25.00 -4.72
CA PRO A 248 -13.01 24.85 -4.82
C PRO A 248 -12.54 23.38 -4.82
N GLU A 249 -13.23 22.48 -4.13
CA GLU A 249 -12.85 21.07 -4.05
C GLU A 249 -13.14 20.33 -5.37
N ASP A 250 -14.30 20.60 -6.00
CA ASP A 250 -14.62 20.08 -7.34
C ASP A 250 -13.60 20.59 -8.38
N ARG A 251 -13.28 21.90 -8.29
CA ARG A 251 -12.24 22.50 -9.13
C ARG A 251 -10.89 21.82 -8.95
N ALA A 252 -10.45 21.63 -7.70
CA ALA A 252 -9.20 20.97 -7.40
C ALA A 252 -9.18 19.50 -7.86
N GLU A 253 -10.33 18.80 -7.75
CA GLU A 253 -10.44 17.42 -8.25
C GLU A 253 -10.34 17.36 -9.78
N ALA A 254 -10.98 18.27 -10.49
CA ALA A 254 -10.87 18.35 -11.95
C ALA A 254 -9.42 18.64 -12.40
N ILE A 255 -8.70 19.52 -11.71
CA ILE A 255 -7.28 19.81 -11.97
C ILE A 255 -6.44 18.55 -11.72
N ARG A 256 -6.66 17.82 -10.62
CA ARG A 256 -5.99 16.55 -10.35
C ARG A 256 -6.26 15.52 -11.45
N ALA A 257 -7.52 15.41 -11.87
CA ALA A 257 -7.91 14.50 -12.95
C ALA A 257 -7.25 14.85 -14.29
N MET A 258 -7.13 16.14 -14.64
CA MET A 258 -6.36 16.59 -15.82
C MET A 258 -4.89 16.21 -15.73
N ALA A 259 -4.26 16.39 -14.57
CA ALA A 259 -2.88 16.03 -14.37
C ALA A 259 -2.65 14.51 -14.53
N GLU A 260 -3.53 13.68 -13.95
CA GLU A 260 -3.47 12.22 -14.07
C GLU A 260 -3.62 11.70 -15.51
N LEU A 261 -4.15 12.50 -16.43
CA LEU A 261 -4.21 12.16 -17.86
C LEU A 261 -2.84 12.30 -18.55
N ASN A 262 -1.89 12.95 -17.91
CA ASN A 262 -0.60 13.35 -18.50
C ASN A 262 -0.78 14.18 -19.80
N ASP A 263 -1.85 14.98 -19.86
CA ASP A 263 -2.21 15.77 -21.04
C ASP A 263 -1.77 17.21 -20.84
N GLN A 264 -0.86 17.64 -21.72
CA GLN A 264 -0.24 18.96 -21.67
C GLN A 264 -1.25 20.11 -21.87
N ARG A 265 -2.43 19.84 -22.41
CA ARG A 265 -3.50 20.85 -22.60
C ARG A 265 -3.98 21.47 -21.29
N GLY A 266 -3.79 20.76 -20.16
CA GLY A 266 -4.14 21.26 -18.83
C GLY A 266 -3.14 22.27 -18.26
N ALA A 267 -1.90 22.30 -18.77
CA ALA A 267 -0.82 23.08 -18.16
C ALA A 267 -1.05 24.61 -18.14
N PRO A 268 -1.57 25.26 -19.22
CA PRO A 268 -1.85 26.69 -19.16
C PRO A 268 -2.80 27.06 -18.03
N LEU A 269 -3.93 26.34 -17.90
CA LEU A 269 -4.90 26.57 -16.83
C LEU A 269 -4.25 26.39 -15.45
N MET A 270 -3.49 25.30 -15.24
CA MET A 270 -2.81 25.06 -13.97
C MET A 270 -1.82 26.19 -13.64
N THR A 271 -1.15 26.75 -14.67
CA THR A 271 -0.22 27.87 -14.51
C THR A 271 -0.96 29.13 -14.00
N ASP A 272 -2.13 29.43 -14.56
CA ASP A 272 -2.94 30.57 -14.13
C ASP A 272 -3.47 30.40 -12.71
N LEU A 273 -3.72 29.16 -12.28
CA LEU A 273 -4.23 28.80 -10.95
C LEU A 273 -3.17 28.76 -9.85
N LEU A 274 -1.90 28.97 -10.13
CA LEU A 274 -0.83 29.03 -9.13
C LEU A 274 -1.03 30.20 -8.12
N THR A 275 -1.73 31.24 -8.50
CA THR A 275 -2.04 32.42 -7.66
C THR A 275 -3.49 32.45 -7.19
N TYR A 276 -4.23 31.35 -7.37
CA TYR A 276 -5.65 31.31 -7.02
C TYR A 276 -5.86 31.49 -5.51
N LYS A 277 -6.94 32.18 -5.13
CA LYS A 277 -7.21 32.51 -3.71
C LYS A 277 -7.32 31.29 -2.78
N GLN A 278 -7.90 30.18 -3.26
CA GLN A 278 -8.09 28.97 -2.46
C GLN A 278 -6.83 28.09 -2.47
N PRO A 279 -6.27 27.74 -1.30
CA PRO A 279 -5.05 26.93 -1.21
C PRO A 279 -5.17 25.54 -1.82
N SER A 280 -6.35 24.88 -1.71
CA SER A 280 -6.59 23.57 -2.30
C SER A 280 -6.44 23.58 -3.81
N VAL A 281 -6.87 24.66 -4.46
CA VAL A 281 -6.74 24.85 -5.92
C VAL A 281 -5.29 25.13 -6.31
N ARG A 282 -4.59 26.05 -5.58
CA ARG A 282 -3.15 26.29 -5.81
C ARG A 282 -2.34 24.99 -5.68
N GLY A 283 -2.55 24.26 -4.57
CA GLY A 283 -1.86 22.99 -4.32
C GLY A 283 -2.14 21.93 -5.39
N ALA A 284 -3.38 21.85 -5.91
CA ALA A 284 -3.72 20.96 -7.01
C ALA A 284 -2.99 21.36 -8.30
N ALA A 285 -2.98 22.66 -8.63
CA ALA A 285 -2.30 23.20 -9.82
C ALA A 285 -0.79 22.95 -9.75
N VAL A 286 -0.16 23.23 -8.62
CA VAL A 286 1.26 22.97 -8.37
C VAL A 286 1.60 21.50 -8.60
N ARG A 287 0.87 20.59 -7.94
CA ARG A 287 1.11 19.13 -8.11
C ARG A 287 0.86 18.68 -9.54
N GLY A 288 -0.16 19.25 -10.21
CA GLY A 288 -0.44 18.95 -11.61
C GLY A 288 0.72 19.31 -12.54
N LEU A 289 1.29 20.50 -12.38
CA LEU A 289 2.44 20.95 -13.16
C LEU A 289 3.70 20.14 -12.87
N GLY A 290 3.90 19.73 -11.61
CA GLY A 290 4.95 18.79 -11.21
C GLY A 290 4.83 17.45 -11.94
N HIS A 291 3.64 16.86 -11.90
CA HIS A 291 3.33 15.60 -12.59
C HIS A 291 3.54 15.69 -14.12
N LEU A 292 3.12 16.80 -14.71
CA LEU A 292 3.35 17.08 -16.14
C LEU A 292 4.79 17.48 -16.47
N ARG A 293 5.67 17.58 -15.47
CA ARG A 293 7.11 17.96 -15.60
C ARG A 293 7.33 19.26 -16.37
N ARG A 294 6.48 20.28 -16.10
CA ARG A 294 6.54 21.58 -16.80
C ARG A 294 7.66 22.46 -16.27
N LYS A 295 8.89 22.22 -16.74
CA LYS A 295 10.10 22.90 -16.25
C LYS A 295 10.09 24.41 -16.49
N GLU A 296 9.41 24.89 -17.52
CA GLU A 296 9.29 26.32 -17.85
C GLU A 296 8.54 27.15 -16.79
N VAL A 297 7.76 26.50 -15.92
CA VAL A 297 7.09 27.17 -14.78
C VAL A 297 7.82 26.95 -13.46
N ARG A 298 9.01 26.36 -13.46
CA ARG A 298 9.84 26.05 -12.29
C ARG A 298 9.93 27.23 -11.31
N GLU A 299 10.28 28.41 -11.80
CA GLU A 299 10.47 29.60 -10.96
C GLU A 299 9.17 30.03 -10.26
N LYS A 300 8.03 29.92 -10.94
CA LYS A 300 6.71 30.20 -10.33
C LYS A 300 6.39 29.23 -9.22
N ILE A 301 6.74 27.93 -9.39
CA ILE A 301 6.54 26.92 -8.36
C ILE A 301 7.53 27.09 -7.21
N GLU A 302 8.78 27.44 -7.52
CA GLU A 302 9.81 27.74 -6.50
C GLU A 302 9.39 28.89 -5.61
N ALA A 303 8.78 29.94 -6.16
CA ALA A 303 8.21 31.05 -5.35
C ALA A 303 7.15 30.57 -4.34
N LEU A 304 6.40 29.51 -4.66
CA LEU A 304 5.38 28.93 -3.77
C LEU A 304 5.98 28.11 -2.59
N LEU A 305 7.30 27.93 -2.53
CA LEU A 305 7.95 27.51 -1.28
C LEU A 305 7.83 28.53 -0.16
N GLN A 306 7.38 29.76 -0.46
CA GLN A 306 7.08 30.84 0.49
C GLN A 306 5.57 31.10 0.63
N ASP A 307 4.70 30.23 0.12
CA ASP A 307 3.25 30.39 0.26
C ASP A 307 2.85 30.47 1.75
N PRO A 308 1.91 31.31 2.15
CA PRO A 308 1.46 31.41 3.54
C PRO A 308 0.91 30.07 4.09
N ILE A 309 0.41 29.21 3.22
CA ILE A 309 -0.21 27.93 3.61
C ILE A 309 0.80 26.78 3.49
N PRO A 310 1.14 26.07 4.58
CA PRO A 310 2.10 24.99 4.58
C PRO A 310 1.85 23.91 3.51
N ALA A 311 0.60 23.48 3.33
CA ALA A 311 0.21 22.48 2.34
C ALA A 311 0.55 22.88 0.88
N VAL A 312 0.58 24.18 0.58
CA VAL A 312 1.01 24.68 -0.73
C VAL A 312 2.54 24.62 -0.83
N ARG A 313 3.27 25.01 0.24
CA ARG A 313 4.74 24.87 0.29
C ARG A 313 5.20 23.43 0.13
N GLU A 314 4.52 22.48 0.82
CA GLU A 314 4.74 21.03 0.67
C GLU A 314 4.53 20.58 -0.78
N SER A 315 3.44 21.04 -1.39
CA SER A 315 3.13 20.72 -2.80
C SER A 315 4.19 21.27 -3.74
N ALA A 316 4.73 22.48 -3.46
CA ALA A 316 5.80 23.09 -4.25
C ALA A 316 7.09 22.27 -4.16
N ALA A 317 7.52 21.87 -2.95
CA ALA A 317 8.70 21.05 -2.76
C ALA A 317 8.59 19.71 -3.51
N ALA A 318 7.47 19.00 -3.37
CA ALA A 318 7.24 17.75 -4.06
C ALA A 318 7.25 17.92 -5.60
N SER A 319 6.62 18.97 -6.11
CA SER A 319 6.53 19.21 -7.56
C SER A 319 7.87 19.55 -8.18
N LEU A 320 8.72 20.31 -7.49
CA LEU A 320 10.09 20.58 -7.94
C LEU A 320 10.91 19.28 -8.07
N ALA A 321 10.69 18.35 -7.12
CA ALA A 321 11.33 17.03 -7.21
C ALA A 321 10.79 16.20 -8.38
N ASP A 322 9.47 16.14 -8.58
CA ASP A 322 8.83 15.40 -9.68
C ASP A 322 9.26 15.92 -11.06
N MET A 323 9.52 17.23 -11.18
CA MET A 323 10.10 17.87 -12.37
C MET A 323 11.56 17.51 -12.61
N GLY A 324 12.27 17.00 -11.61
CA GLY A 324 13.73 16.86 -11.65
C GLY A 324 14.46 18.21 -11.65
N ALA A 325 13.91 19.21 -10.95
CA ALA A 325 14.41 20.60 -10.97
C ALA A 325 15.68 20.76 -10.11
N MET A 326 16.82 20.38 -10.66
CA MET A 326 18.12 20.48 -9.97
C MET A 326 18.50 21.93 -9.64
N GLU A 327 18.05 22.87 -10.45
CA GLU A 327 18.27 24.31 -10.25
C GLU A 327 17.59 24.84 -8.98
N SER A 328 16.55 24.15 -8.50
CA SER A 328 15.81 24.51 -7.28
C SER A 328 16.40 23.90 -5.99
N VAL A 329 17.51 23.14 -6.08
CA VAL A 329 18.18 22.57 -4.89
C VAL A 329 18.53 23.61 -3.82
N PRO A 330 19.04 24.82 -4.16
CA PRO A 330 19.28 25.86 -3.15
C PRO A 330 18.01 26.29 -2.41
N ALA A 331 16.89 26.50 -3.12
CA ALA A 331 15.61 26.89 -2.52
C ALA A 331 15.01 25.77 -1.66
N LEU A 332 15.11 24.51 -2.11
CA LEU A 332 14.70 23.34 -1.31
C LEU A 332 15.59 23.18 -0.05
N THR A 333 16.89 23.48 -0.15
CA THR A 333 17.79 23.48 1.01
C THR A 333 17.40 24.57 2.03
N GLN A 334 16.96 25.73 1.56
CA GLN A 334 16.40 26.75 2.46
C GLN A 334 15.10 26.29 3.12
N ALA A 335 14.23 25.55 2.43
CA ALA A 335 12.99 24.99 2.96
C ALA A 335 13.23 23.94 4.07
N LEU A 336 14.43 23.38 4.23
CA LEU A 336 14.82 22.56 5.39
C LEU A 336 14.73 23.32 6.73
N LYS A 337 14.68 24.65 6.70
CA LYS A 337 14.56 25.53 7.87
C LYS A 337 13.13 26.05 8.10
N ASP A 338 12.14 25.56 7.34
CA ASP A 338 10.74 26.00 7.48
C ASP A 338 10.24 25.79 8.91
N GLY A 339 9.39 26.69 9.40
CA GLY A 339 8.79 26.60 10.73
C GLY A 339 7.92 25.34 10.93
N THR A 340 7.33 24.82 9.84
CA THR A 340 6.40 23.69 9.87
C THR A 340 7.14 22.38 9.58
N PHE A 341 7.02 21.39 10.44
CA PHE A 341 7.75 20.12 10.29
C PHE A 341 7.37 19.36 9.01
N THR A 342 6.13 19.43 8.55
CA THR A 342 5.69 18.77 7.31
C THR A 342 6.35 19.37 6.07
N VAL A 343 6.57 20.68 6.05
CA VAL A 343 7.32 21.35 4.97
C VAL A 343 8.79 20.96 5.01
N ARG A 344 9.42 20.92 6.20
CA ARG A 344 10.81 20.42 6.32
C ARG A 344 10.94 18.98 5.83
N ALA A 345 9.98 18.11 6.19
CA ALA A 345 9.97 16.72 5.72
C ALA A 345 9.78 16.63 4.19
N SER A 346 8.92 17.48 3.59
CA SER A 346 8.74 17.54 2.16
C SER A 346 9.99 18.04 1.43
N ALA A 347 10.72 18.98 2.01
CA ALA A 347 12.02 19.43 1.49
C ALA A 347 13.08 18.31 1.54
N VAL A 348 13.14 17.57 2.66
CA VAL A 348 13.99 16.36 2.78
C VAL A 348 13.66 15.36 1.68
N ALA A 349 12.37 15.03 1.52
CA ALA A 349 11.89 14.10 0.50
C ALA A 349 12.28 14.54 -0.91
N ALA A 350 12.10 15.83 -1.21
CA ALA A 350 12.42 16.42 -2.51
C ALA A 350 13.93 16.33 -2.81
N LEU A 351 14.78 16.71 -1.87
CA LEU A 351 16.24 16.66 -2.03
C LEU A 351 16.74 15.23 -2.20
N LEU A 352 16.22 14.26 -1.43
CA LEU A 352 16.56 12.85 -1.58
C LEU A 352 16.11 12.31 -2.94
N HIS A 353 14.89 12.65 -3.37
CA HIS A 353 14.37 12.24 -4.68
C HIS A 353 15.20 12.81 -5.84
N LEU A 354 15.70 14.03 -5.70
CA LEU A 354 16.63 14.65 -6.65
C LEU A 354 18.06 14.08 -6.57
N GLY A 355 18.29 13.04 -5.77
CA GLY A 355 19.59 12.38 -5.67
C GLY A 355 20.65 13.14 -4.87
N GLN A 356 20.26 14.18 -4.10
CA GLN A 356 21.23 14.89 -3.26
C GLN A 356 21.82 13.96 -2.20
N PRO A 357 23.10 14.13 -1.81
CA PRO A 357 23.72 13.34 -0.75
C PRO A 357 22.90 13.38 0.54
N PHE A 358 22.86 12.26 1.26
CA PHE A 358 22.11 12.16 2.53
C PHE A 358 22.56 13.21 3.55
N GLU A 359 23.82 13.59 3.54
CA GLU A 359 24.43 14.58 4.43
C GLU A 359 23.75 15.94 4.35
N VAL A 360 23.23 16.32 3.17
CA VAL A 360 22.52 17.60 2.95
C VAL A 360 21.26 17.68 3.83
N VAL A 361 20.57 16.57 4.04
CA VAL A 361 19.31 16.50 4.78
C VAL A 361 19.48 15.92 6.19
N ALA A 362 20.64 15.33 6.50
CA ALA A 362 20.87 14.51 7.68
C ALA A 362 20.50 15.19 8.99
N GLN A 363 20.90 16.46 9.19
CA GLN A 363 20.60 17.20 10.42
C GLN A 363 19.09 17.40 10.59
N THR A 364 18.41 17.84 9.53
CA THR A 364 16.96 18.11 9.57
C THR A 364 16.16 16.84 9.80
N VAL A 365 16.47 15.75 9.06
CA VAL A 365 15.68 14.54 9.18
C VAL A 365 15.93 13.79 10.49
N ARG A 366 17.16 13.83 11.04
CA ARG A 366 17.43 13.31 12.39
C ARG A 366 16.70 14.12 13.46
N SER A 367 16.69 15.45 13.35
CA SER A 367 15.92 16.31 14.26
C SER A 367 14.42 15.99 14.21
N LEU A 368 13.84 15.76 13.01
CA LEU A 368 12.44 15.35 12.87
C LEU A 368 12.18 13.97 13.50
N ALA A 369 13.08 13.02 13.30
CA ALA A 369 12.98 11.66 13.83
C ALA A 369 13.09 11.59 15.36
N GLN A 370 13.61 12.63 16.02
CA GLN A 370 13.80 12.71 17.46
C GLN A 370 12.76 13.60 18.16
N GLN A 371 11.85 14.24 17.44
CA GLN A 371 10.81 15.08 18.06
C GLN A 371 9.85 14.24 18.90
N ASN A 372 9.32 14.83 19.96
CA ASN A 372 8.25 14.22 20.76
C ASN A 372 6.95 14.05 19.95
N ASP A 373 6.77 14.85 18.91
CA ASP A 373 5.63 14.77 18.00
C ASP A 373 5.70 13.52 17.11
N THR A 374 4.70 12.65 17.24
CA THR A 374 4.59 11.40 16.47
C THR A 374 4.46 11.66 14.97
N GLY A 375 3.76 12.74 14.60
CA GLY A 375 3.58 13.15 13.21
C GLY A 375 4.91 13.57 12.57
N ALA A 376 5.76 14.28 13.32
CA ALA A 376 7.09 14.66 12.85
C ALA A 376 7.98 13.43 12.60
N ARG A 377 7.96 12.45 13.51
CA ARG A 377 8.72 11.20 13.34
C ARG A 377 8.20 10.37 12.15
N ALA A 378 6.89 10.28 12.00
CA ALA A 378 6.28 9.63 10.84
C ALA A 378 6.58 10.36 9.52
N ALA A 379 6.58 11.70 9.52
CA ALA A 379 6.96 12.52 8.36
C ALA A 379 8.43 12.33 7.98
N ALA A 380 9.34 12.22 8.97
CA ALA A 380 10.74 11.86 8.74
C ALA A 380 10.85 10.49 8.05
N ALA A 381 10.15 9.48 8.57
CA ALA A 381 10.15 8.13 7.99
C ALA A 381 9.63 8.15 6.54
N HIS A 382 8.56 8.89 6.27
CA HIS A 382 8.01 9.04 4.91
C HIS A 382 9.00 9.73 3.96
N ALA A 383 9.63 10.81 4.42
CA ALA A 383 10.61 11.56 3.63
C ALA A 383 11.82 10.69 3.25
N LEU A 384 12.32 9.89 4.19
CA LEU A 384 13.41 8.94 3.95
C LEU A 384 13.06 7.89 2.89
N GLY A 385 11.81 7.49 2.79
CA GLY A 385 11.31 6.57 1.75
C GLY A 385 11.35 7.13 0.33
N LYS A 386 11.75 8.39 0.13
CA LYS A 386 12.01 8.99 -1.19
C LYS A 386 13.47 8.93 -1.61
N ALA A 387 14.32 8.31 -0.79
CA ALA A 387 15.72 8.12 -1.14
C ALA A 387 15.87 7.28 -2.42
N THR A 388 16.84 7.66 -3.22
CA THR A 388 17.27 6.94 -4.43
C THR A 388 18.39 5.96 -4.07
N LYS A 389 18.77 5.08 -4.98
CA LYS A 389 19.89 4.14 -4.77
C LYS A 389 21.17 4.87 -4.36
N ALA A 390 21.39 6.09 -4.84
CA ALA A 390 22.62 6.86 -4.59
C ALA A 390 22.73 7.36 -3.14
N ASN A 391 21.61 7.56 -2.42
CA ASN A 391 21.59 8.15 -1.08
C ASN A 391 20.79 7.30 -0.07
N SER A 392 20.47 6.05 -0.41
CA SER A 392 19.64 5.17 0.42
C SER A 392 20.31 4.67 1.70
N ALA A 393 21.63 4.53 1.74
CA ALA A 393 22.32 3.92 2.88
C ALA A 393 22.05 4.67 4.20
N GLY A 394 22.20 6.00 4.23
CA GLY A 394 21.88 6.82 5.39
C GLY A 394 20.40 6.82 5.74
N ALA A 395 19.52 6.79 4.71
CA ALA A 395 18.07 6.70 4.89
C ALA A 395 17.66 5.35 5.51
N ILE A 396 18.16 4.23 5.01
CA ILE A 396 17.91 2.88 5.54
C ILE A 396 18.34 2.79 7.00
N SER A 397 19.55 3.29 7.32
CA SER A 397 20.06 3.28 8.70
C SER A 397 19.13 4.04 9.66
N LEU A 398 18.68 5.24 9.29
CA LEU A 398 17.79 6.03 10.14
C LEU A 398 16.37 5.44 10.21
N LEU A 399 15.85 4.87 9.12
CA LEU A 399 14.58 4.13 9.12
C LEU A 399 14.67 2.91 10.05
N GLY A 400 15.80 2.19 10.04
CA GLY A 400 16.04 1.08 10.97
C GLY A 400 15.91 1.50 12.44
N SER A 401 16.43 2.69 12.83
CA SER A 401 16.25 3.20 14.18
C SER A 401 14.80 3.51 14.54
N LEU A 402 13.99 3.93 13.56
CA LEU A 402 12.56 4.21 13.77
C LEU A 402 11.70 2.94 13.92
N LEU A 403 12.22 1.75 13.64
CA LEU A 403 11.54 0.49 13.96
C LEU A 403 11.44 0.27 15.49
N ALA A 404 12.30 0.90 16.27
CA ALA A 404 12.26 0.86 17.73
C ALA A 404 11.41 1.99 18.35
N ASP A 405 10.68 2.78 17.54
CA ASP A 405 9.81 3.86 18.05
C ASP A 405 8.81 3.29 19.08
N PRO A 406 8.53 3.96 20.20
CA PRO A 406 7.57 3.49 21.19
C PRO A 406 6.12 3.46 20.67
N LEU A 407 5.82 4.20 19.61
CA LEU A 407 4.47 4.31 19.03
C LEU A 407 4.38 3.64 17.65
N PRO A 408 3.24 3.00 17.33
CA PRO A 408 3.12 2.24 16.08
C PRO A 408 3.15 3.10 14.81
N GLY A 409 2.72 4.36 14.87
CA GLY A 409 2.64 5.24 13.69
C GLY A 409 3.98 5.38 12.95
N PRO A 410 5.05 5.87 13.59
CA PRO A 410 6.37 5.97 12.95
C PRO A 410 6.93 4.62 12.50
N LYS A 411 6.74 3.52 13.27
CA LYS A 411 7.14 2.17 12.86
C LYS A 411 6.48 1.75 11.55
N ILE A 412 5.16 1.92 11.42
CA ILE A 412 4.39 1.59 10.22
C ILE A 412 4.93 2.32 8.99
N VAL A 413 5.20 3.62 9.13
CA VAL A 413 5.73 4.41 8.02
C VAL A 413 7.17 3.99 7.69
N ALA A 414 8.02 3.74 8.71
CA ALA A 414 9.39 3.28 8.53
C ALA A 414 9.46 1.93 7.82
N ILE A 415 8.64 0.95 8.23
CA ILE A 415 8.54 -0.37 7.60
C ILE A 415 8.17 -0.25 6.13
N ARG A 416 7.14 0.54 5.81
CA ARG A 416 6.72 0.76 4.42
C ARG A 416 7.84 1.42 3.60
N SER A 417 8.48 2.43 4.15
CA SER A 417 9.59 3.12 3.49
C SER A 417 10.78 2.19 3.24
N LEU A 418 11.14 1.36 4.22
CA LEU A 418 12.16 0.32 4.06
C LEU A 418 11.79 -0.68 2.96
N GLY A 419 10.55 -1.15 2.91
CA GLY A 419 10.06 -2.02 1.84
C GLY A 419 10.27 -1.42 0.45
N HIS A 420 10.06 -0.11 0.30
CA HIS A 420 10.20 0.57 -1.00
C HIS A 420 11.66 0.79 -1.41
N ILE A 421 12.54 1.24 -0.51
CA ILE A 421 13.91 1.64 -0.85
C ILE A 421 14.95 0.56 -0.57
N GLY A 422 14.64 -0.44 0.26
CA GLY A 422 15.55 -1.52 0.65
C GLY A 422 15.56 -2.69 -0.34
N GLY A 423 16.55 -3.56 -0.15
CA GLY A 423 16.71 -4.84 -0.83
C GLY A 423 16.52 -6.02 0.13
N ARG A 424 17.09 -7.18 -0.21
CA ARG A 424 17.05 -8.37 0.67
C ARG A 424 17.77 -8.18 2.01
N ASP A 425 18.72 -7.29 2.07
CA ASP A 425 19.50 -6.95 3.25
C ASP A 425 18.67 -6.45 4.42
N ILE A 426 17.47 -5.92 4.14
CA ILE A 426 16.55 -5.46 5.19
C ILE A 426 15.57 -6.53 5.68
N LEU A 427 15.50 -7.74 5.05
CA LEU A 427 14.59 -8.80 5.46
C LEU A 427 14.72 -9.18 6.96
N PRO A 428 15.93 -9.26 7.57
CA PRO A 428 16.04 -9.54 8.99
C PRO A 428 15.29 -8.53 9.86
N ALA A 429 15.38 -7.23 9.55
CA ALA A 429 14.67 -6.19 10.28
C ALA A 429 13.15 -6.24 10.07
N LEU A 430 12.69 -6.61 8.87
CA LEU A 430 11.27 -6.80 8.59
C LEU A 430 10.71 -8.07 9.25
N LYS A 431 11.50 -9.16 9.34
CA LYS A 431 11.12 -10.36 10.10
C LYS A 431 10.95 -10.05 11.59
N GLU A 432 11.89 -9.28 12.18
CA GLU A 432 11.75 -8.81 13.56
C GLU A 432 10.46 -7.99 13.75
N ALA A 433 10.10 -7.13 12.79
CA ALA A 433 8.86 -6.36 12.85
C ALA A 433 7.58 -7.23 12.75
N LEU A 434 7.65 -8.48 12.26
CA LEU A 434 6.54 -9.44 12.33
C LEU A 434 6.27 -9.91 13.77
N HIS A 435 7.23 -9.77 14.69
CA HIS A 435 7.06 -10.05 16.12
C HIS A 435 6.52 -8.87 16.93
N ASP A 436 6.34 -7.69 16.33
CA ASP A 436 5.85 -6.51 17.05
C ASP A 436 4.53 -6.79 17.77
N GLN A 437 4.35 -6.20 18.94
CA GLN A 437 3.11 -6.38 19.72
C GLN A 437 1.89 -5.79 19.01
N ASN A 438 2.08 -4.75 18.21
CA ASN A 438 1.01 -4.07 17.50
C ASN A 438 0.64 -4.78 16.18
N GLU A 439 -0.63 -5.11 16.02
CA GLU A 439 -1.14 -5.85 14.87
C GLU A 439 -0.97 -5.10 13.54
N ALA A 440 -1.15 -3.76 13.54
CA ALA A 440 -0.96 -2.96 12.33
C ALA A 440 0.51 -2.91 11.90
N VAL A 441 1.44 -2.93 12.85
CA VAL A 441 2.89 -3.03 12.58
C VAL A 441 3.19 -4.38 11.93
N ARG A 442 2.73 -5.49 12.51
CA ARG A 442 2.91 -6.84 11.91
C ARG A 442 2.33 -6.95 10.51
N THR A 443 1.10 -6.44 10.32
CA THR A 443 0.42 -6.45 9.02
C THR A 443 1.21 -5.67 7.98
N THR A 444 1.73 -4.49 8.35
CA THR A 444 2.57 -3.67 7.46
C THR A 444 3.90 -4.35 7.17
N ALA A 445 4.51 -4.99 8.16
CA ALA A 445 5.73 -5.78 7.98
C ALA A 445 5.50 -6.93 6.99
N GLY A 446 4.35 -7.63 7.10
CA GLY A 446 3.94 -8.64 6.12
C GLY A 446 3.92 -8.09 4.70
N GLY A 447 3.29 -6.94 4.47
CA GLY A 447 3.27 -6.28 3.16
C GLY A 447 4.68 -5.93 2.65
N ALA A 448 5.53 -5.38 3.51
CA ALA A 448 6.91 -5.04 3.14
C ALA A 448 7.76 -6.28 2.80
N VAL A 449 7.62 -7.37 3.57
CA VAL A 449 8.28 -8.67 3.26
C VAL A 449 7.84 -9.17 1.89
N LEU A 450 6.53 -9.18 1.59
CA LEU A 450 6.00 -9.62 0.30
C LEU A 450 6.56 -8.79 -0.85
N HIS A 451 6.61 -7.47 -0.68
CA HIS A 451 7.17 -6.55 -1.68
C HIS A 451 8.65 -6.83 -1.98
N ILE A 452 9.47 -7.03 -0.95
CA ILE A 452 10.90 -7.35 -1.12
C ILE A 452 11.08 -8.71 -1.81
N LEU A 453 10.31 -9.73 -1.41
CA LEU A 453 10.40 -11.06 -2.01
C LEU A 453 10.01 -11.05 -3.49
N GLN A 454 9.01 -10.23 -3.86
CA GLN A 454 8.57 -10.09 -5.25
C GLN A 454 9.63 -9.38 -6.13
N LYS A 455 10.26 -8.31 -5.63
CA LYS A 455 11.34 -7.60 -6.35
C LYS A 455 12.48 -8.53 -6.74
N THR A 456 12.78 -9.49 -5.89
CA THR A 456 13.94 -10.37 -6.06
C THR A 456 13.67 -11.61 -6.90
N THR A 457 12.43 -11.94 -7.24
CA THR A 457 12.08 -12.99 -8.21
C THR A 457 11.98 -12.45 -9.63
N ALA A 458 11.89 -11.13 -9.81
CA ALA A 458 11.79 -10.46 -11.11
C ALA A 458 13.15 -9.98 -11.65
N SER A 459 14.22 -10.05 -10.85
CA SER A 459 15.62 -9.75 -11.21
C SER A 459 16.40 -11.05 -11.42
#